data_4b05ba33747edc0927457bd20b2d198d
#
_entry.id   4b05ba33747edc0927457bd20b2d198d
#
_cell.length_a   1.000
_cell.length_b   1.000
_cell.length_c   1.000
_cell.angle_alpha   90.00
_cell.angle_beta   90.00
_cell.angle_gamma   90.00
#
_symmetry.space_group_name_H-M   'P 1'
#
loop_
_entity.id
_entity.type
_entity.pdbx_description
1 polymer ?
#
loop_
_entity_poly.entity_id
_entity_poly.type
_entity_poly.pdbx_seq_one_letter_code
_entity_poly.pdbx_strand_id
1 'polypeptide(L)'
;MAEYSANALQTVNPGETIVFTESPDPCRRGLVRHRDGTGNFLLSGWVPNIGCGYGCRCRRQRSAEYLIDFGANIAIPTGETVGPISVALTIDGATIPASQMIVTPAAVEEFFNVSRAINAQIWNGCCESVAIRNTSDIPILVQNANVIFSRPDLALSY
;
A
#
# COMPACT_ATOMS: atom_id res chain seq x y z
N MET A 1 -9.80 -9.66 2.76
CA MET A 1 -9.58 -8.60 1.77
C MET A 1 -10.06 -7.29 2.38
N ALA A 2 -9.38 -6.20 2.11
CA ALA A 2 -9.81 -4.85 2.46
C ALA A 2 -9.44 -3.91 1.32
N GLU A 3 -10.30 -2.95 1.03
CA GLU A 3 -10.12 -2.00 -0.05
C GLU A 3 -10.34 -0.57 0.46
N TYR A 4 -9.44 0.33 0.05
CA TYR A 4 -9.48 1.75 0.38
C TYR A 4 -9.22 2.58 -0.87
N SER A 5 -9.91 3.71 -0.98
CA SER A 5 -9.82 4.57 -2.16
C SER A 5 -9.76 6.06 -1.82
N ALA A 6 -9.32 6.82 -2.80
CA ALA A 6 -9.35 8.27 -2.81
C ALA A 6 -9.61 8.74 -4.23
N ASN A 7 -10.85 9.08 -4.54
CA ASN A 7 -11.25 9.45 -5.89
C ASN A 7 -10.94 10.90 -6.24
N ALA A 8 -10.92 11.78 -5.23
CA ALA A 8 -10.63 13.19 -5.42
C ALA A 8 -9.17 13.44 -5.80
N LEU A 9 -8.96 14.47 -6.61
CA LEU A 9 -7.63 14.96 -6.93
C LEU A 9 -6.94 15.48 -5.65
N GLN A 10 -5.72 15.04 -5.41
CA GLN A 10 -4.88 15.52 -4.31
C GLN A 10 -3.47 15.84 -4.80
N THR A 11 -2.84 16.82 -4.16
CA THR A 11 -1.43 17.13 -4.35
C THR A 11 -0.64 16.48 -3.23
N VAL A 12 0.36 15.69 -3.58
CA VAL A 12 1.23 14.99 -2.63
C VAL A 12 2.65 15.53 -2.77
N ASN A 13 3.14 16.20 -1.72
CA ASN A 13 4.49 16.76 -1.72
C ASN A 13 5.58 15.67 -1.63
N PRO A 14 6.84 15.98 -2.00
CA PRO A 14 7.95 15.04 -1.85
C PRO A 14 8.03 14.47 -0.43
N GLY A 15 8.10 13.15 -0.33
CA GLY A 15 8.17 12.45 0.96
C GLY A 15 6.84 12.29 1.70
N GLU A 16 5.77 12.94 1.25
CA GLU A 16 4.43 12.75 1.81
C GLU A 16 3.75 11.48 1.25
N THR A 17 2.71 11.05 1.94
CA THR A 17 1.93 9.86 1.58
C THR A 17 0.62 10.23 0.90
N ILE A 18 0.18 9.37 0.00
CA ILE A 18 -1.15 9.46 -0.60
C ILE A 18 -2.20 9.22 0.49
N VAL A 19 -3.16 10.12 0.60
CA VAL A 19 -4.25 10.06 1.59
C VAL A 19 -5.43 9.29 1.01
N PHE A 20 -6.03 8.42 1.83
CA PHE A 20 -7.22 7.66 1.46
C PHE A 20 -8.39 8.13 2.32
N THR A 21 -9.52 8.38 1.69
CA THR A 21 -10.71 8.99 2.32
C THR A 21 -11.92 8.07 2.37
N GLU A 22 -11.89 6.98 1.62
CA GLU A 22 -13.00 6.06 1.47
C GLU A 22 -12.58 4.63 1.80
N SER A 23 -13.49 3.88 2.39
CA SER A 23 -13.28 2.47 2.77
C SER A 23 -14.41 1.62 2.15
N PRO A 24 -14.37 1.34 0.84
CA PRO A 24 -15.42 0.56 0.17
C PRO A 24 -15.61 -0.83 0.76
N ASP A 25 -14.52 -1.50 1.15
CA ASP A 25 -14.55 -2.79 1.84
C ASP A 25 -13.57 -2.78 3.03
N PRO A 26 -13.99 -2.26 4.19
CA PRO A 26 -13.11 -2.18 5.35
C PRO A 26 -12.84 -3.57 5.94
N CYS A 27 -11.63 -3.76 6.48
CA CYS A 27 -11.24 -5.02 7.09
C CYS A 27 -12.00 -5.31 8.39
N ARG A 28 -13.02 -6.16 8.34
CA ARG A 28 -13.88 -6.52 9.47
C ARG A 28 -13.16 -7.28 10.59
N ARG A 29 -12.01 -7.89 10.32
CA ARG A 29 -11.24 -8.67 11.32
C ARG A 29 -10.13 -7.86 12.00
N GLY A 30 -10.01 -6.57 11.72
CA GLY A 30 -8.97 -5.69 12.31
C GLY A 30 -7.53 -6.06 11.90
N LEU A 31 -7.35 -6.85 10.85
CA LEU A 31 -6.03 -7.21 10.31
C LEU A 31 -5.38 -6.03 9.59
N VAL A 32 -6.19 -5.19 8.98
CA VAL A 32 -5.82 -3.91 8.39
C VAL A 32 -6.60 -2.84 9.11
N ARG A 33 -5.92 -1.86 9.67
CA ARG A 33 -6.53 -0.70 10.32
C ARG A 33 -6.14 0.55 9.56
N HIS A 34 -7.12 1.36 9.25
CA HIS A 34 -6.95 2.62 8.58
C HIS A 34 -7.77 3.70 9.29
N ARG A 35 -7.24 4.89 9.32
CA ARG A 35 -7.97 6.08 9.74
C ARG A 35 -8.23 6.92 8.49
N ASP A 36 -9.50 7.12 8.17
CA ASP A 36 -9.92 7.93 7.02
C ASP A 36 -9.28 9.33 7.08
N GLY A 37 -8.84 9.80 5.91
CA GLY A 37 -8.13 11.07 5.80
C GLY A 37 -6.64 10.99 6.15
N THR A 38 -6.06 9.80 6.25
CA THR A 38 -4.62 9.59 6.40
C THR A 38 -4.06 8.72 5.28
N GLY A 39 -2.74 8.67 5.14
CA GLY A 39 -2.04 7.80 4.19
C GLY A 39 -1.49 6.51 4.82
N ASN A 40 -1.73 6.27 6.12
CA ASN A 40 -1.13 5.16 6.84
C ASN A 40 -2.13 4.03 7.11
N PHE A 41 -1.68 2.81 6.83
CA PHE A 41 -2.37 1.57 7.13
C PHE A 41 -1.55 0.78 8.15
N LEU A 42 -2.18 0.29 9.20
CA LEU A 42 -1.55 -0.61 10.17
C LEU A 42 -1.92 -2.05 9.83
N LEU A 43 -0.92 -2.85 9.46
CA LEU A 43 -1.08 -4.26 9.15
C LEU A 43 -0.71 -5.12 10.37
N SER A 44 -1.61 -6.00 10.76
CA SER A 44 -1.37 -6.94 11.87
C SER A 44 -0.50 -8.10 11.44
N GLY A 45 0.56 -8.39 12.18
CA GLY A 45 1.37 -9.60 12.02
C GLY A 45 0.74 -10.87 12.60
N TRP A 46 -0.52 -10.81 13.03
CA TRP A 46 -1.20 -11.97 13.59
C TRP A 46 -1.24 -13.14 12.59
N VAL A 47 -0.86 -14.31 13.04
CA VAL A 47 -0.96 -15.57 12.32
C VAL A 47 -1.78 -16.57 13.12
N PRO A 48 -2.61 -17.41 12.47
CA PRO A 48 -3.39 -18.42 13.17
C PRO A 48 -2.46 -19.44 13.82
N ASN A 49 -2.81 -19.85 15.03
CA ASN A 49 -2.13 -20.95 15.71
C ASN A 49 -2.69 -22.25 15.13
N ILE A 50 -2.07 -22.75 14.07
CA ILE A 50 -2.47 -24.03 13.47
C ILE A 50 -1.96 -25.12 14.42
N GLY A 51 -2.88 -25.71 15.20
CA GLY A 51 -2.58 -26.86 16.04
C GLY A 51 -2.10 -28.01 15.18
N CYS A 52 -0.94 -28.52 15.48
CA CYS A 52 -0.39 -29.68 14.79
C CYS A 52 -0.93 -30.95 15.41
N GLY A 53 -1.61 -31.77 14.60
CA GLY A 53 -1.90 -33.14 14.93
C GLY A 53 -0.59 -33.95 15.07
N TYR A 54 -0.68 -35.06 15.80
CA TYR A 54 0.44 -35.98 16.06
C TYR A 54 1.25 -36.31 14.81
N GLY A 55 2.55 -36.00 14.82
CA GLY A 55 3.51 -36.51 13.85
C GLY A 55 4.05 -35.52 12.81
N CYS A 56 3.57 -34.29 12.73
CA CYS A 56 4.08 -33.28 11.79
C CYS A 56 5.03 -32.29 12.48
N ARG A 57 6.19 -32.04 11.89
CA ARG A 57 7.05 -30.90 12.27
C ARG A 57 6.33 -29.62 11.87
N CYS A 58 5.59 -29.03 12.82
CA CYS A 58 4.93 -27.77 12.61
C CYS A 58 5.97 -26.65 12.46
N ARG A 59 6.13 -26.16 11.26
CA ARG A 59 6.76 -24.86 11.05
C ARG A 59 5.77 -23.81 11.54
N ARG A 60 6.00 -23.30 12.74
CA ARG A 60 5.26 -22.13 13.24
C ARG A 60 5.48 -21.00 12.26
N GLN A 61 4.43 -20.57 11.58
CA GLN A 61 4.48 -19.40 10.72
C GLN A 61 4.91 -18.19 11.56
N ARG A 62 5.99 -17.53 11.14
CA ARG A 62 6.57 -16.41 11.89
C ARG A 62 6.15 -15.04 11.39
N SER A 63 5.49 -14.99 10.26
CA SER A 63 5.04 -13.76 9.61
C SER A 63 3.70 -13.96 8.94
N ALA A 64 2.93 -12.88 8.92
CA ALA A 64 1.73 -12.75 8.11
C ALA A 64 2.12 -12.33 6.69
N GLU A 65 1.51 -12.93 5.67
CA GLU A 65 1.75 -12.58 4.28
C GLU A 65 0.60 -11.73 3.75
N TYR A 66 0.91 -10.55 3.28
CA TYR A 66 -0.04 -9.64 2.64
C TYR A 66 0.30 -9.48 1.17
N LEU A 67 -0.70 -9.61 0.32
CA LEU A 67 -0.66 -9.11 -1.05
C LEU A 67 -1.27 -7.71 -1.04
N ILE A 68 -0.49 -6.73 -1.47
CA ILE A 68 -0.87 -5.32 -1.52
C ILE A 68 -0.91 -4.92 -3.00
N ASP A 69 -2.10 -4.61 -3.49
CA ASP A 69 -2.31 -4.08 -4.84
C ASP A 69 -2.60 -2.59 -4.75
N PHE A 70 -1.79 -1.78 -5.41
CA PHE A 70 -1.98 -0.33 -5.48
C PHE A 70 -2.15 0.10 -6.93
N GLY A 71 -3.04 1.07 -7.16
CA GLY A 71 -3.22 1.73 -8.44
C GLY A 71 -3.64 3.19 -8.26
N ALA A 72 -3.15 4.07 -9.11
CA ALA A 72 -3.53 5.48 -9.14
C ALA A 72 -3.20 6.11 -10.50
N ASN A 73 -3.82 7.26 -10.78
CA ASN A 73 -3.41 8.14 -11.86
C ASN A 73 -2.55 9.26 -11.26
N ILE A 74 -1.34 9.43 -11.79
CA ILE A 74 -0.40 10.46 -11.31
C ILE A 74 0.02 11.38 -12.45
N ALA A 75 0.26 12.65 -12.12
CA ALA A 75 0.69 13.68 -13.05
C ALA A 75 1.60 14.71 -12.36
N ILE A 76 2.24 15.53 -13.17
CA ILE A 76 3.04 16.69 -12.71
C ILE A 76 2.09 17.89 -12.60
N PRO A 77 2.03 18.60 -11.46
CA PRO A 77 1.20 19.78 -11.34
C PRO A 77 1.73 20.95 -12.21
N THR A 78 0.82 21.84 -12.58
CA THR A 78 1.17 23.09 -13.29
C THR A 78 2.15 23.91 -12.45
N GLY A 79 3.19 24.43 -13.10
CA GLY A 79 4.24 25.23 -12.45
C GLY A 79 5.48 24.43 -12.04
N GLU A 80 5.42 23.10 -12.10
CA GLU A 80 6.57 22.24 -11.82
C GLU A 80 7.34 21.89 -13.10
N THR A 81 8.61 21.50 -12.91
CA THR A 81 9.47 21.08 -14.02
C THR A 81 9.11 19.67 -14.48
N VAL A 82 8.92 19.51 -15.80
CA VAL A 82 8.68 18.20 -16.42
C VAL A 82 9.89 17.29 -16.23
N GLY A 83 9.62 16.06 -15.77
CA GLY A 83 10.66 15.06 -15.52
C GLY A 83 10.06 13.79 -14.94
N PRO A 84 10.90 12.84 -14.52
CA PRO A 84 10.41 11.60 -13.92
C PRO A 84 9.74 11.87 -12.57
N ILE A 85 8.58 11.23 -12.36
CA ILE A 85 7.87 11.20 -11.08
C ILE A 85 7.69 9.76 -10.65
N SER A 86 7.64 9.53 -9.35
CA SER A 86 7.54 8.18 -8.80
C SER A 86 6.81 8.11 -7.48
N VAL A 87 6.18 6.98 -7.26
CA VAL A 87 5.59 6.60 -5.97
C VAL A 87 6.08 5.22 -5.58
N ALA A 88 6.15 4.95 -4.30
CA ALA A 88 6.56 3.65 -3.78
C ALA A 88 5.84 3.31 -2.49
N LEU A 89 5.74 2.01 -2.21
CA LEU A 89 5.28 1.49 -0.94
C LEU A 89 6.36 1.66 0.14
N THR A 90 5.93 2.01 1.34
CA THR A 90 6.81 2.07 2.52
C THR A 90 6.28 1.15 3.61
N ILE A 91 7.19 0.51 4.35
CA ILE A 91 6.89 -0.22 5.58
C ILE A 91 7.68 0.44 6.70
N ASP A 92 6.98 0.85 7.76
CA ASP A 92 7.53 1.62 8.89
C ASP A 92 8.40 2.81 8.45
N GLY A 93 7.96 3.50 7.39
CA GLY A 93 8.64 4.63 6.80
C GLY A 93 9.79 4.31 5.86
N ALA A 94 10.25 3.06 5.79
CA ALA A 94 11.28 2.63 4.85
C ALA A 94 10.67 2.28 3.49
N THR A 95 11.18 2.90 2.43
CA THR A 95 10.73 2.63 1.06
C THR A 95 11.17 1.25 0.61
N ILE A 96 10.26 0.49 0.01
CA ILE A 96 10.55 -0.79 -0.63
C ILE A 96 10.97 -0.51 -2.09
N PRO A 97 12.25 -0.66 -2.47
CA PRO A 97 12.70 -0.31 -3.82
C PRO A 97 11.97 -1.07 -4.93
N ALA A 98 11.65 -2.34 -4.69
CA ALA A 98 10.92 -3.18 -5.64
C ALA A 98 9.48 -2.71 -5.90
N SER A 99 8.93 -1.82 -5.07
CA SER A 99 7.58 -1.26 -5.20
C SER A 99 7.54 0.01 -6.03
N GLN A 100 8.68 0.58 -6.38
CA GLN A 100 8.74 1.86 -7.06
C GLN A 100 8.07 1.81 -8.44
N MET A 101 7.19 2.76 -8.67
CA MET A 101 6.49 2.97 -9.94
C MET A 101 6.91 4.34 -10.48
N ILE A 102 7.55 4.35 -11.64
CA ILE A 102 8.15 5.54 -12.25
C ILE A 102 7.47 5.80 -13.58
N VAL A 103 7.10 7.06 -13.82
CA VAL A 103 6.66 7.56 -15.13
C VAL A 103 7.35 8.88 -15.42
N THR A 104 7.51 9.19 -16.70
CA THR A 104 8.12 10.45 -17.16
C THR A 104 7.13 11.15 -18.09
N PRO A 105 6.17 11.95 -17.55
CA PRO A 105 5.24 12.72 -18.37
C PRO A 105 5.98 13.72 -19.26
N ALA A 106 5.48 13.93 -20.48
CA ALA A 106 6.03 14.91 -21.42
C ALA A 106 5.52 16.33 -21.15
N ALA A 107 4.41 16.46 -20.40
CA ALA A 107 3.79 17.72 -20.08
C ALA A 107 3.21 17.71 -18.66
N VAL A 108 2.96 18.90 -18.09
CA VAL A 108 2.22 19.04 -16.85
C VAL A 108 0.76 18.59 -17.05
N GLU A 109 0.13 18.13 -15.97
CA GLU A 109 -1.27 17.62 -15.98
C GLU A 109 -1.53 16.45 -16.94
N GLU A 110 -0.49 15.81 -17.44
CA GLU A 110 -0.59 14.57 -18.19
C GLU A 110 -0.60 13.38 -17.24
N PHE A 111 -1.78 12.75 -17.09
CA PHE A 111 -1.97 11.64 -16.16
C PHE A 111 -1.54 10.31 -16.75
N PHE A 112 -0.80 9.55 -15.96
CA PHE A 112 -0.44 8.16 -16.23
C PHE A 112 -0.99 7.26 -15.13
N ASN A 113 -1.55 6.13 -15.52
CA ASN A 113 -1.91 5.09 -14.57
C ASN A 113 -0.66 4.34 -14.14
N VAL A 114 -0.45 4.26 -12.82
CA VAL A 114 0.56 3.42 -12.20
C VAL A 114 -0.10 2.37 -11.34
N SER A 115 0.38 1.14 -11.42
CA SER A 115 -0.14 0.05 -10.59
C SER A 115 0.93 -0.99 -10.31
N ARG A 116 0.88 -1.58 -9.12
CA ARG A 116 1.78 -2.67 -8.73
C ARG A 116 1.19 -3.52 -7.63
N ALA A 117 1.36 -4.83 -7.77
CA ALA A 117 1.12 -5.82 -6.73
C ALA A 117 2.43 -6.17 -6.03
N ILE A 118 2.42 -6.21 -4.70
CA ILE A 118 3.59 -6.51 -3.87
C ILE A 118 3.21 -7.47 -2.75
N ASN A 119 4.04 -8.48 -2.54
CA ASN A 119 3.98 -9.31 -1.35
C ASN A 119 4.77 -8.65 -0.22
N ALA A 120 4.12 -8.44 0.92
CA ALA A 120 4.73 -7.94 2.14
C ALA A 120 4.63 -8.97 3.25
N GLN A 121 5.73 -9.18 3.97
CA GLN A 121 5.76 -10.03 5.16
C GLN A 121 5.77 -9.15 6.40
N ILE A 122 4.76 -9.33 7.25
CA ILE A 122 4.64 -8.64 8.53
C ILE A 122 4.93 -9.64 9.64
N TRP A 123 5.94 -9.38 10.46
CA TRP A 123 6.36 -10.30 11.52
C TRP A 123 5.25 -10.52 12.55
N ASN A 124 5.19 -11.75 13.09
CA ASN A 124 4.19 -12.09 14.10
C ASN A 124 4.35 -11.18 15.32
N GLY A 125 3.28 -10.46 15.62
CA GLY A 125 3.25 -9.47 16.70
C GLY A 125 2.33 -8.32 16.34
N CYS A 126 2.53 -7.17 17.00
CA CYS A 126 1.80 -5.96 16.61
C CYS A 126 2.48 -5.27 15.43
N CYS A 127 1.84 -4.72 14.72
CA CYS A 127 1.46 -3.92 13.60
C CYS A 127 2.66 -3.17 12.99
N GLU A 128 2.84 -3.34 11.71
CA GLU A 128 3.72 -2.49 10.91
C GLU A 128 2.87 -1.49 10.12
N SER A 129 3.37 -0.26 9.97
CA SER A 129 2.70 0.75 9.17
C SER A 129 3.08 0.63 7.71
N VAL A 130 2.09 0.72 6.83
CA VAL A 130 2.27 0.73 5.38
C VAL A 130 1.68 2.00 4.82
N ALA A 131 2.37 2.63 3.87
CA ALA A 131 1.90 3.80 3.16
C ALA A 131 2.43 3.82 1.72
N ILE A 132 1.78 4.59 0.86
CA ILE A 132 2.27 4.88 -0.49
C ILE A 132 2.79 6.32 -0.48
N ARG A 133 4.06 6.50 -0.79
CA ARG A 133 4.78 7.77 -0.66
C ARG A 133 5.17 8.31 -2.03
N ASN A 134 5.09 9.63 -2.19
CA ASN A 134 5.76 10.33 -3.29
C ASN A 134 7.27 10.27 -3.07
N THR A 135 7.98 9.58 -3.96
CA THR A 135 9.44 9.43 -3.94
C THR A 135 10.13 10.35 -4.96
N SER A 136 9.37 11.25 -5.58
CA SER A 136 9.89 12.28 -6.49
C SER A 136 10.45 13.47 -5.72
N ASP A 137 11.25 14.29 -6.40
CA ASP A 137 11.79 15.54 -5.86
C ASP A 137 10.81 16.72 -5.98
N ILE A 138 9.69 16.52 -6.67
CA ILE A 138 8.63 17.52 -6.90
C ILE A 138 7.28 17.02 -6.38
N PRO A 139 6.33 17.94 -6.10
CA PRO A 139 4.95 17.55 -5.83
C PRO A 139 4.35 16.78 -7.01
N ILE A 140 3.42 15.88 -6.74
CA ILE A 140 2.67 15.16 -7.75
C ILE A 140 1.17 15.34 -7.53
N LEU A 141 0.40 15.32 -8.62
CA LEU A 141 -1.05 15.15 -8.59
C LEU A 141 -1.37 13.67 -8.56
N VAL A 142 -2.31 13.29 -7.69
CA VAL A 142 -2.81 11.92 -7.59
C VAL A 142 -4.33 11.94 -7.66
N GLN A 143 -4.90 11.08 -8.49
CA GLN A 143 -6.34 10.95 -8.66
C GLN A 143 -6.73 9.49 -8.78
N ASN A 144 -7.92 9.15 -8.26
CA ASN A 144 -8.48 7.79 -8.30
C ASN A 144 -7.51 6.75 -7.74
N ALA A 145 -6.89 7.04 -6.59
CA ALA A 145 -6.03 6.10 -5.90
C ALA A 145 -6.87 4.98 -5.28
N ASN A 146 -6.38 3.75 -5.42
CA ASN A 146 -6.99 2.57 -4.82
C ASN A 146 -5.90 1.67 -4.25
N VAL A 147 -6.15 1.09 -3.09
CA VAL A 147 -5.27 0.08 -2.51
C VAL A 147 -6.09 -1.08 -1.94
N ILE A 148 -5.68 -2.30 -2.28
CA ILE A 148 -6.29 -3.54 -1.83
C ILE A 148 -5.29 -4.33 -1.01
N PHE A 149 -5.70 -4.78 0.15
CA PHE A 149 -4.94 -5.67 1.03
C PHE A 149 -5.61 -7.04 1.07
N SER A 150 -4.86 -8.07 0.73
CA SER A 150 -5.29 -9.47 0.81
C SER A 150 -4.38 -10.28 1.72
N ARG A 151 -4.90 -11.30 2.36
CA ARG A 151 -4.19 -12.25 3.22
C ARG A 151 -4.31 -13.65 2.62
N PRO A 152 -3.48 -14.00 1.61
CA PRO A 152 -3.55 -15.29 0.93
C PRO A 152 -3.23 -16.46 1.87
N ASP A 153 -2.40 -16.26 2.87
CA ASP A 153 -2.05 -17.26 3.88
C ASP A 153 -3.25 -17.70 4.75
N LEU A 154 -4.29 -16.87 4.88
CA LEU A 154 -5.52 -17.22 5.59
C LEU A 154 -6.54 -17.97 4.71
N ALA A 155 -6.41 -17.90 3.39
CA ALA A 155 -7.31 -18.59 2.46
C ALA A 155 -7.00 -20.10 2.36
N LEU A 156 -5.81 -20.53 2.78
CA LEU A 156 -5.38 -21.93 2.72
C LEU A 156 -5.65 -22.73 4.00
N SER A 157 -6.32 -22.13 4.98
CA SER A 157 -6.62 -22.74 6.28
C SER A 157 -8.03 -23.36 6.36
N TYR A 158 -8.53 -23.89 5.26
CA TYR A 158 -9.77 -24.70 5.23
C TYR A 158 -9.47 -26.16 4.94
#